data_e48b5a81503bc0cc1a3e93caf6f3af8d
#
_entry.id   e48b5a81503bc0cc1a3e93caf6f3af8d
#
_cell.length_a   1.000
_cell.length_b   1.000
_cell.length_c   1.000
_cell.angle_alpha   90.00
_cell.angle_beta   90.00
_cell.angle_gamma   90.00
#
_symmetry.space_group_name_H-M   'P 1'
#
loop_
_entity.id
_entity.type
_entity.pdbx_description
1 polymer ?
#
loop_
_entity_poly.entity_id
_entity_poly.type
_entity_poly.pdbx_seq_one_letter_code
_entity_poly.pdbx_strand_id
1 'polypeptide(L)'
;YSTGVQNQIEKWKSVGYLGNDVPATSLIYSTVNWTDTSKSLEQRARSYIDINCAHCHRVGGHCDYVNMRFNFSNTNLDTFGVCMTPLFYIENGPFVINGGDANHSELIHRINTNEGATMMPIIGRTIIHEEGVQLIRDWINSLPADCH
;
A
#
# COMPACT_ATOMS: atom_id res chain seq x y z
N TYR A 1 -17.07 -16.99 13.66
CA TYR A 1 -17.05 -17.70 14.95
C TYR A 1 -18.47 -17.91 15.43
N SER A 2 -18.73 -19.01 16.13
CA SER A 2 -20.07 -19.32 16.72
C SER A 2 -20.54 -18.27 17.74
N THR A 3 -19.68 -17.37 18.17
CA THR A 3 -19.92 -16.32 19.17
C THR A 3 -20.08 -14.92 18.54
N GLY A 4 -20.28 -14.82 17.22
CA GLY A 4 -20.42 -13.53 16.52
C GLY A 4 -19.08 -12.88 16.13
N VAL A 5 -19.14 -11.60 15.71
CA VAL A 5 -17.95 -10.82 15.32
C VAL A 5 -17.17 -10.43 16.57
N GLN A 6 -15.90 -10.77 16.60
CA GLN A 6 -14.99 -10.45 17.70
C GLN A 6 -13.65 -10.00 17.13
N ASN A 7 -12.98 -9.04 17.79
CA ASN A 7 -11.61 -8.66 17.40
C ASN A 7 -10.68 -9.87 17.52
N GLN A 8 -9.90 -10.14 16.48
CA GLN A 8 -9.03 -11.32 16.37
C GLN A 8 -7.98 -11.38 17.49
N ILE A 9 -7.36 -10.25 17.82
CA ILE A 9 -6.32 -10.18 18.86
C ILE A 9 -6.92 -10.44 20.23
N GLU A 10 -8.09 -9.84 20.53
CA GLU A 10 -8.78 -10.10 21.79
C GLU A 10 -9.22 -11.57 21.90
N LYS A 11 -9.64 -12.16 20.79
CA LYS A 11 -9.93 -13.60 20.77
C LYS A 11 -8.69 -14.43 21.07
N TRP A 12 -7.57 -14.14 20.44
CA TRP A 12 -6.32 -14.87 20.67
C TRP A 12 -5.81 -14.72 22.10
N LYS A 13 -5.94 -13.55 22.71
CA LYS A 13 -5.67 -13.35 24.14
C LYS A 13 -6.57 -14.21 24.99
N SER A 14 -7.88 -14.20 24.73
CA SER A 14 -8.87 -14.94 25.56
C SER A 14 -8.69 -16.46 25.53
N VAL A 15 -8.08 -17.00 24.47
CA VAL A 15 -7.80 -18.45 24.33
C VAL A 15 -6.32 -18.81 24.60
N GLY A 16 -5.51 -17.84 25.05
CA GLY A 16 -4.13 -18.07 25.46
C GLY A 16 -3.09 -18.19 24.34
N TYR A 17 -3.44 -17.84 23.10
CA TYR A 17 -2.48 -17.80 22.00
C TYR A 17 -1.55 -16.58 22.05
N LEU A 18 -2.01 -15.47 22.65
CA LEU A 18 -1.23 -14.28 22.89
C LEU A 18 -1.09 -14.03 24.38
N GLY A 19 0.10 -13.61 24.81
CA GLY A 19 0.39 -13.26 26.20
C GLY A 19 -0.21 -11.91 26.61
N ASN A 20 -0.10 -11.61 27.92
CA ASN A 20 -0.59 -10.35 28.48
C ASN A 20 0.28 -9.14 28.13
N ASP A 21 1.45 -9.34 27.53
CA ASP A 21 2.38 -8.33 27.03
C ASP A 21 1.90 -7.67 25.74
N VAL A 22 0.93 -8.28 25.04
CA VAL A 22 0.33 -7.68 23.84
C VAL A 22 -0.53 -6.46 24.24
N PRO A 23 -0.26 -5.28 23.65
CA PRO A 23 -1.01 -4.07 23.95
C PRO A 23 -2.53 -4.21 23.78
N ALA A 24 -3.30 -3.33 24.40
CA ALA A 24 -4.73 -3.20 24.11
C ALA A 24 -4.94 -2.91 22.61
N THR A 25 -5.95 -3.49 22.00
CA THR A 25 -6.22 -3.36 20.56
C THR A 25 -6.41 -1.91 20.11
N SER A 26 -6.89 -1.04 20.99
CA SER A 26 -7.00 0.41 20.75
C SER A 26 -5.64 1.13 20.60
N LEU A 27 -4.56 0.51 21.08
CA LEU A 27 -3.19 1.04 20.98
C LEU A 27 -2.40 0.43 19.82
N ILE A 28 -2.96 -0.56 19.15
CA ILE A 28 -2.32 -1.19 17.99
C ILE A 28 -2.65 -0.39 16.75
N TYR A 29 -1.59 0.14 16.13
CA TYR A 29 -1.72 0.84 14.86
C TYR A 29 -2.13 -0.14 13.76
N SER A 30 -3.16 0.21 13.00
CA SER A 30 -3.67 -0.62 11.91
C SER A 30 -4.00 0.23 10.69
N THR A 31 -3.95 -0.39 9.52
CA THR A 31 -4.50 0.16 8.28
C THR A 31 -6.02 0.30 8.39
N VAL A 32 -6.60 1.12 7.53
CA VAL A 32 -8.07 1.24 7.42
C VAL A 32 -8.59 0.29 6.34
N ASN A 33 -9.87 -0.03 6.40
CA ASN A 33 -10.52 -0.72 5.29
C ASN A 33 -10.55 0.21 4.07
N TRP A 34 -9.90 -0.17 2.99
CA TRP A 34 -9.79 0.63 1.77
C TRP A 34 -11.15 0.89 1.07
N THR A 35 -12.18 0.08 1.35
CA THR A 35 -13.54 0.27 0.85
C THR A 35 -14.38 1.21 1.72
N ASP A 36 -13.92 1.56 2.92
CA ASP A 36 -14.65 2.43 3.85
C ASP A 36 -14.58 3.89 3.41
N THR A 37 -15.64 4.36 2.74
CA THR A 37 -15.72 5.74 2.22
C THR A 37 -15.85 6.80 3.31
N SER A 38 -16.00 6.44 4.58
CA SER A 38 -15.91 7.38 5.70
C SER A 38 -14.46 7.82 5.99
N LYS A 39 -13.48 7.10 5.46
CA LYS A 39 -12.06 7.40 5.56
C LYS A 39 -11.60 8.24 4.37
N SER A 40 -10.56 9.06 4.56
CA SER A 40 -10.01 9.86 3.48
C SER A 40 -9.48 8.99 2.34
N LEU A 41 -9.47 9.54 1.13
CA LEU A 41 -8.91 8.86 -0.06
C LEU A 41 -7.46 8.45 0.18
N GLU A 42 -6.65 9.33 0.78
CA GLU A 42 -5.27 9.04 1.13
C GLU A 42 -5.15 7.85 2.10
N GLN A 43 -5.92 7.84 3.19
CA GLN A 43 -5.89 6.72 4.14
C GLN A 43 -6.24 5.41 3.48
N ARG A 44 -7.25 5.40 2.61
CA ARG A 44 -7.70 4.21 1.88
C ARG A 44 -6.65 3.73 0.88
N ALA A 45 -6.11 4.62 0.07
CA ALA A 45 -5.08 4.31 -0.93
C ALA A 45 -3.80 3.80 -0.26
N ARG A 46 -3.32 4.47 0.78
CA ARG A 46 -2.12 4.07 1.51
C ARG A 46 -2.29 2.75 2.25
N SER A 47 -3.49 2.47 2.79
CA SER A 47 -3.80 1.17 3.37
C SER A 47 -3.78 0.06 2.33
N TYR A 48 -4.33 0.31 1.14
CA TYR A 48 -4.27 -0.63 0.02
C TYR A 48 -2.83 -0.92 -0.41
N ILE A 49 -2.00 0.12 -0.52
CA ILE A 49 -0.57 -0.01 -0.87
C ILE A 49 0.19 -0.77 0.23
N ASP A 50 -0.03 -0.46 1.50
CA ASP A 50 0.60 -1.18 2.62
C ASP A 50 0.33 -2.68 2.55
N ILE A 51 -0.93 -3.06 2.46
CA ILE A 51 -1.36 -4.47 2.47
C ILE A 51 -0.77 -5.25 1.29
N ASN A 52 -0.65 -4.64 0.12
CA ASN A 52 -0.23 -5.33 -1.10
C ASN A 52 1.27 -5.20 -1.41
N CYS A 53 1.97 -4.21 -0.87
CA CYS A 53 3.32 -3.85 -1.31
C CYS A 53 4.34 -3.75 -0.17
N ALA A 54 3.94 -3.29 1.03
CA ALA A 54 4.89 -3.00 2.09
C ALA A 54 5.60 -4.25 2.64
N HIS A 55 5.04 -5.45 2.47
CA HIS A 55 5.73 -6.67 2.89
C HIS A 55 7.08 -6.87 2.17
N CYS A 56 7.24 -6.35 0.93
CA CYS A 56 8.51 -6.31 0.22
C CYS A 56 9.18 -4.93 0.31
N HIS A 57 8.42 -3.83 0.15
CA HIS A 57 8.91 -2.45 0.10
C HIS A 57 8.90 -1.79 1.50
N ARG A 58 9.77 -2.27 2.37
CA ARG A 58 10.02 -1.75 3.73
C ARG A 58 11.46 -2.02 4.13
N VAL A 59 11.91 -1.39 5.21
CA VAL A 59 13.21 -1.71 5.82
C VAL A 59 13.25 -3.18 6.23
N GLY A 60 14.28 -3.90 5.80
CA GLY A 60 14.42 -5.34 6.03
C GLY A 60 13.49 -6.22 5.17
N GLY A 61 12.74 -5.65 4.23
CA GLY A 61 11.96 -6.40 3.25
C GLY A 61 12.79 -6.88 2.06
N HIS A 62 12.21 -7.71 1.19
CA HIS A 62 12.89 -8.26 0.02
C HIS A 62 13.43 -7.16 -0.92
N CYS A 63 12.73 -6.03 -1.04
CA CYS A 63 13.09 -4.90 -1.89
C CYS A 63 13.70 -3.73 -1.10
N ASP A 64 14.38 -3.98 0.02
CA ASP A 64 15.01 -2.94 0.85
C ASP A 64 16.12 -2.15 0.12
N TYR A 65 16.69 -2.72 -0.93
CA TYR A 65 17.67 -2.06 -1.81
C TYR A 65 17.08 -0.88 -2.61
N VAL A 66 15.74 -0.80 -2.75
CA VAL A 66 15.04 0.37 -3.28
C VAL A 66 14.61 1.25 -2.11
N ASN A 67 14.97 2.55 -2.13
CA ASN A 67 14.59 3.47 -1.04
C ASN A 67 13.09 3.84 -1.07
N MET A 68 12.22 2.86 -1.24
CA MET A 68 10.78 3.01 -1.31
C MET A 68 10.12 2.26 -0.14
N ARG A 69 9.32 2.96 0.65
CA ARG A 69 8.76 2.48 1.91
C ARG A 69 7.26 2.66 1.93
N PHE A 70 6.53 1.59 1.63
CA PHE A 70 5.07 1.61 1.47
C PHE A 70 4.29 1.32 2.77
N ASN A 71 4.97 1.33 3.92
CA ASN A 71 4.28 1.20 5.20
C ASN A 71 3.27 2.33 5.40
N PHE A 72 2.08 2.01 5.85
CA PHE A 72 1.02 2.98 6.14
C PHE A 72 1.46 4.06 7.15
N SER A 73 2.34 3.71 8.08
CA SER A 73 2.93 4.64 9.05
C SER A 73 3.97 5.61 8.45
N ASN A 74 4.48 5.35 7.24
CA ASN A 74 5.43 6.24 6.58
C ASN A 74 4.72 7.48 6.06
N THR A 75 4.92 8.64 6.69
CA THR A 75 4.33 9.92 6.28
C THR A 75 5.21 10.75 5.35
N ASN A 76 6.44 10.31 5.08
CA ASN A 76 7.34 10.97 4.15
C ASN A 76 6.99 10.57 2.72
N LEU A 77 6.46 11.50 1.94
CA LEU A 77 6.03 11.27 0.56
C LEU A 77 7.18 10.90 -0.37
N ASP A 78 8.38 11.45 -0.17
CA ASP A 78 9.55 11.14 -1.01
C ASP A 78 9.92 9.67 -0.88
N THR A 79 10.02 9.15 0.34
CA THR A 79 10.29 7.72 0.57
C THR A 79 9.07 6.84 0.32
N PHE A 80 7.86 7.41 0.25
CA PHE A 80 6.66 6.70 -0.21
C PHE A 80 6.60 6.59 -1.74
N GLY A 81 7.51 7.24 -2.46
CA GLY A 81 7.67 7.13 -3.90
C GLY A 81 7.08 8.29 -4.70
N VAL A 82 6.55 9.33 -4.06
CA VAL A 82 6.09 10.54 -4.75
C VAL A 82 7.32 11.29 -5.28
N CYS A 83 7.30 11.67 -6.53
CA CYS A 83 8.40 12.29 -7.27
C CYS A 83 9.72 11.48 -7.24
N MET A 84 9.66 10.21 -6.89
CA MET A 84 10.83 9.33 -6.87
C MET A 84 11.08 8.75 -8.26
N THR A 85 12.29 8.92 -8.79
CA THR A 85 12.72 8.26 -10.03
C THR A 85 12.79 6.74 -9.80
N PRO A 86 12.15 5.93 -10.66
CA PRO A 86 12.18 4.47 -10.51
C PRO A 86 13.60 3.93 -10.79
N LEU A 87 14.03 2.93 -10.02
CA LEU A 87 15.32 2.24 -10.25
C LEU A 87 15.30 1.44 -11.56
N PHE A 88 14.16 0.84 -11.88
CA PHE A 88 13.93 0.12 -13.14
C PHE A 88 12.78 0.82 -13.86
N TYR A 89 13.15 1.56 -14.90
CA TYR A 89 12.23 2.36 -15.69
C TYR A 89 11.51 1.48 -16.73
N ILE A 90 10.20 1.61 -16.78
CA ILE A 90 9.37 1.05 -17.84
C ILE A 90 8.62 2.22 -18.44
N GLU A 91 8.93 2.68 -19.54
CA GLU A 91 8.49 3.81 -20.39
C GLU A 91 7.13 4.51 -20.10
N ASN A 92 6.67 4.52 -18.84
CA ASN A 92 5.32 5.00 -18.52
C ASN A 92 5.29 6.33 -17.75
N GLY A 93 6.42 6.81 -17.25
CA GLY A 93 6.50 8.08 -16.54
C GLY A 93 7.81 8.29 -15.82
N PRO A 94 8.17 9.54 -15.52
CA PRO A 94 9.45 9.88 -14.92
C PRO A 94 9.57 9.45 -13.46
N PHE A 95 8.44 9.20 -12.79
CA PHE A 95 8.38 8.94 -11.35
C PHE A 95 7.59 7.68 -10.98
N VAL A 96 7.91 7.10 -9.83
CA VAL A 96 7.14 5.99 -9.25
C VAL A 96 5.69 6.42 -9.02
N ILE A 97 5.51 7.58 -8.39
CA ILE A 97 4.23 8.26 -8.22
C ILE A 97 4.42 9.69 -8.73
N ASN A 98 3.81 10.01 -9.85
CA ASN A 98 3.80 11.34 -10.41
C ASN A 98 2.56 12.09 -9.89
N GLY A 99 2.75 12.95 -8.90
CA GLY A 99 1.64 13.69 -8.27
C GLY A 99 0.82 14.45 -9.32
N GLY A 100 -0.49 14.33 -9.25
CA GLY A 100 -1.43 14.94 -10.19
C GLY A 100 -1.57 14.22 -11.54
N ASP A 101 -0.75 13.18 -11.82
CA ASP A 101 -0.77 12.48 -13.10
C ASP A 101 -0.59 10.97 -12.94
N ALA A 102 -1.68 10.28 -12.67
CA ALA A 102 -1.69 8.84 -12.52
C ALA A 102 -1.31 8.10 -13.82
N ASN A 103 -1.59 8.67 -14.98
CA ASN A 103 -1.30 7.99 -16.25
C ASN A 103 0.19 7.89 -16.53
N HIS A 104 0.97 8.84 -16.03
CA HIS A 104 2.42 8.85 -16.14
C HIS A 104 3.09 8.50 -14.80
N SER A 105 2.47 7.63 -14.01
CA SER A 105 3.02 7.05 -12.78
C SER A 105 3.38 5.59 -12.99
N GLU A 106 4.65 5.23 -12.72
CA GLU A 106 5.17 3.87 -12.86
C GLU A 106 4.38 2.87 -12.00
N LEU A 107 3.93 3.30 -10.80
CA LEU A 107 3.11 2.48 -9.91
C LEU A 107 1.83 1.99 -10.60
N ILE A 108 1.12 2.88 -11.30
CA ILE A 108 -0.12 2.51 -12.01
C ILE A 108 0.15 1.49 -13.10
N HIS A 109 1.21 1.68 -13.89
CA HIS A 109 1.59 0.72 -14.92
C HIS A 109 1.80 -0.68 -14.31
N ARG A 110 2.58 -0.76 -13.22
CA ARG A 110 2.93 -2.03 -12.57
C ARG A 110 1.75 -2.75 -11.94
N ILE A 111 0.80 -2.03 -11.35
CA ILE A 111 -0.38 -2.67 -10.74
C ILE A 111 -1.47 -2.98 -11.76
N ASN A 112 -1.45 -2.35 -12.94
CA ASN A 112 -2.45 -2.49 -14.00
C ASN A 112 -1.98 -3.38 -15.17
N THR A 113 -0.97 -4.23 -14.96
CA THR A 113 -0.52 -5.21 -15.94
C THR A 113 -0.39 -6.59 -15.32
N ASN A 114 -0.56 -7.66 -16.12
CA ASN A 114 -0.25 -9.05 -15.78
C ASN A 114 1.02 -9.54 -16.45
N GLU A 115 1.79 -8.67 -17.08
CA GLU A 115 3.04 -9.01 -17.71
C GLU A 115 4.11 -9.32 -16.65
N GLY A 116 4.58 -10.56 -16.61
CA GLY A 116 5.38 -11.11 -15.50
C GLY A 116 6.71 -10.38 -15.23
N ALA A 117 7.27 -9.70 -16.23
CA ALA A 117 8.50 -8.92 -16.06
C ALA A 117 8.26 -7.54 -15.38
N THR A 118 7.04 -7.04 -15.41
CA THR A 118 6.71 -5.65 -15.03
C THR A 118 5.66 -5.54 -13.94
N MET A 119 4.79 -6.56 -13.79
CA MET A 119 3.71 -6.51 -12.81
C MET A 119 4.22 -6.42 -11.37
N MET A 120 3.47 -5.69 -10.54
CA MET A 120 3.64 -5.69 -9.07
C MET A 120 2.27 -5.90 -8.39
N PRO A 121 2.21 -6.70 -7.32
CA PRO A 121 3.24 -7.63 -6.83
C PRO A 121 3.64 -8.69 -7.86
N ILE A 122 4.91 -9.11 -7.84
CA ILE A 122 5.42 -10.18 -8.75
C ILE A 122 4.93 -11.57 -8.37
N ILE A 123 4.39 -11.73 -7.18
CA ILE A 123 3.84 -13.00 -6.64
C ILE A 123 2.49 -12.74 -5.99
N GLY A 124 1.69 -13.80 -5.86
CA GLY A 124 0.41 -13.77 -5.14
C GLY A 124 -0.75 -13.14 -5.91
N ARG A 125 -0.56 -12.83 -7.18
CA ARG A 125 -1.60 -12.22 -8.03
C ARG A 125 -1.60 -12.85 -9.42
N THR A 126 -2.80 -13.08 -9.97
CA THR A 126 -3.03 -13.57 -11.34
C THR A 126 -4.00 -12.70 -12.15
N ILE A 127 -4.71 -11.80 -11.48
CA ILE A 127 -5.67 -10.88 -12.09
C ILE A 127 -5.38 -9.44 -11.66
N ILE A 128 -5.77 -8.48 -12.46
CA ILE A 128 -5.76 -7.06 -12.10
C ILE A 128 -6.96 -6.81 -11.19
N HIS A 129 -6.72 -6.14 -10.07
CA HIS A 129 -7.76 -5.67 -9.15
C HIS A 129 -8.18 -4.25 -9.57
N GLU A 130 -9.14 -4.16 -10.47
CA GLU A 130 -9.52 -2.90 -11.13
C GLU A 130 -9.93 -1.81 -10.14
N GLU A 131 -10.69 -2.16 -9.09
CA GLU A 131 -11.13 -1.22 -8.06
C GLU A 131 -9.93 -0.66 -7.26
N GLY A 132 -8.94 -1.50 -7.00
CA GLY A 132 -7.70 -1.08 -6.35
C GLY A 132 -6.88 -0.15 -7.24
N VAL A 133 -6.77 -0.47 -8.54
CA VAL A 133 -6.11 0.41 -9.53
C VAL A 133 -6.82 1.75 -9.59
N GLN A 134 -8.16 1.78 -9.63
CA GLN A 134 -8.92 3.02 -9.67
C GLN A 134 -8.73 3.85 -8.40
N LEU A 135 -8.75 3.21 -7.22
CA LEU A 135 -8.48 3.88 -5.95
C LEU A 135 -7.12 4.59 -5.95
N ILE A 136 -6.08 3.92 -6.45
CA ILE A 136 -4.72 4.49 -6.50
C ILE A 136 -4.64 5.61 -7.54
N ARG A 137 -5.31 5.48 -8.69
CA ARG A 137 -5.43 6.55 -9.70
C ARG A 137 -6.05 7.82 -9.11
N ASP A 138 -7.18 7.67 -8.43
CA ASP A 138 -7.90 8.79 -7.84
C ASP A 138 -7.02 9.49 -6.80
N TRP A 139 -6.33 8.72 -5.98
CA TRP A 139 -5.41 9.26 -4.97
C TRP A 139 -4.24 10.02 -5.61
N ILE A 140 -3.54 9.42 -6.60
CA ILE A 140 -2.42 10.08 -7.28
C ILE A 140 -2.87 11.38 -7.94
N ASN A 141 -4.03 11.38 -8.61
CA ASN A 141 -4.58 12.58 -9.24
C ASN A 141 -4.98 13.66 -8.22
N SER A 142 -5.19 13.30 -6.95
CA SER A 142 -5.47 14.25 -5.87
C SER A 142 -4.21 14.85 -5.23
N LEU A 143 -3.04 14.30 -5.52
CA LEU A 143 -1.77 14.83 -5.03
C LEU A 143 -1.37 16.11 -5.78
N PRO A 144 -0.60 17.02 -5.15
CA PRO A 144 -0.01 18.15 -5.85
C PRO A 144 0.85 17.71 -7.04
N ALA A 145 0.79 18.46 -8.15
CA ALA A 145 1.59 18.23 -9.36
C ALA A 145 2.96 18.94 -9.25
N ASP A 146 3.73 18.63 -8.22
CA ASP A 146 4.96 19.36 -7.86
C ASP A 146 6.25 18.58 -8.19
N CYS A 147 6.14 17.49 -8.94
CA CYS A 147 7.32 16.73 -9.39
C CYS A 147 8.05 17.47 -10.52
N HIS A 148 9.31 17.87 -10.29
CA HIS A 148 10.16 18.63 -11.24
C HIS A 148 11.43 17.86 -11.57
#